data_6e289abfd2c6acab63a238bc4e98d4ca
#
_entry.id   6e289abfd2c6acab63a238bc4e98d4ca
#
_cell.length_a   1.000
_cell.length_b   1.000
_cell.length_c   1.000
_cell.angle_alpha   90.00
_cell.angle_beta   90.00
_cell.angle_gamma   90.00
#
_symmetry.space_group_name_H-M   'P 1'
#
loop_
_entity.id
_entity.type
_entity.pdbx_description
1 polymer ?
#
loop_
_entity_poly.entity_id
_entity_poly.type
_entity_poly.pdbx_seq_one_letter_code
_entity_poly.pdbx_strand_id
1 'polypeptide(L)'
;EREVIRVESVDVLDWEHSDFQYRYLRIKNFQENTTEELKNKLGNAGEVNALILDLRNNPGGLLEQAVQVSDLFLESGKPIVSTRGRRISSKFRSKRLFRYSAWSEVPMLVLVNRGSASASEIVTAALQQNRRALVIGQKTFGKGTVQSLAELKDGSGLKLTIGDYLTPSGEWINDTGIMPDVVLQPVIIHEKRYRLFPLTEKTDSSGPIPLPFLYDEETDEERISKANDLNSENLRKDYFINVAEELATVLWQKGLSGRESIKGKIESLKKNQQEQIISRLSEHGVDWGMQAKVLKAGTGHPEIQVSWSNDG
;
A
#
# COMPACT_ATOMS: atom_id res chain seq x y z
N GLU A 1 -36.12 18.43 7.79
CA GLU A 1 -35.26 18.71 6.62
C GLU A 1 -34.22 17.59 6.49
N ARG A 2 -34.07 17.05 5.29
CA ARG A 2 -33.00 16.07 5.03
C ARG A 2 -31.76 16.87 4.60
N GLU A 3 -30.75 16.88 5.43
CA GLU A 3 -29.48 17.50 5.12
C GLU A 3 -28.55 16.48 4.44
N VAL A 4 -27.87 16.89 3.38
CA VAL A 4 -26.90 16.04 2.69
C VAL A 4 -25.60 16.09 3.49
N ILE A 5 -25.32 15.07 4.25
CA ILE A 5 -24.05 14.91 4.96
C ILE A 5 -22.98 14.55 3.91
N ARG A 6 -22.06 15.47 3.66
CA ARG A 6 -20.87 15.20 2.85
C ARG A 6 -19.78 14.67 3.74
N VAL A 7 -19.43 13.40 3.56
CA VAL A 7 -18.28 12.80 4.23
C VAL A 7 -17.07 12.98 3.33
N GLU A 8 -16.05 13.68 3.81
CA GLU A 8 -14.78 13.83 3.07
C GLU A 8 -14.12 12.48 2.83
N SER A 9 -13.75 12.23 1.58
CA SER A 9 -13.10 11.00 1.12
C SER A 9 -11.57 11.08 1.15
N VAL A 10 -11.02 12.30 1.23
CA VAL A 10 -9.58 12.56 1.19
C VAL A 10 -9.14 13.35 2.41
N ASP A 11 -8.10 12.89 3.08
CA ASP A 11 -7.40 13.66 4.11
C ASP A 11 -6.04 14.13 3.57
N VAL A 12 -5.54 15.25 4.08
CA VAL A 12 -4.21 15.80 3.74
C VAL A 12 -3.49 16.23 5.00
N LEU A 13 -2.19 15.98 5.03
CA LEU A 13 -1.28 16.48 6.06
C LEU A 13 0.08 16.76 5.44
N ASP A 14 0.64 17.91 5.77
CA ASP A 14 1.99 18.28 5.40
C ASP A 14 2.86 18.29 6.67
N TRP A 15 4.09 17.82 6.55
CA TRP A 15 5.08 17.93 7.64
C TRP A 15 6.50 18.01 7.11
N GLU A 16 7.38 18.49 7.95
CA GLU A 16 8.82 18.54 7.71
C GLU A 16 9.55 17.55 8.61
N HIS A 17 10.51 16.83 8.04
CA HIS A 17 11.42 15.98 8.79
C HIS A 17 12.82 16.06 8.17
N SER A 18 13.82 16.48 8.96
CA SER A 18 15.21 16.60 8.51
C SER A 18 15.38 17.44 7.23
N ASP A 19 14.78 18.64 7.21
CA ASP A 19 14.76 19.58 6.07
C ASP A 19 14.09 19.02 4.80
N PHE A 20 13.25 18.01 4.94
CA PHE A 20 12.54 17.37 3.84
C PHE A 20 11.04 17.53 4.02
N GLN A 21 10.36 18.12 3.04
CA GLN A 21 8.93 18.41 3.08
C GLN A 21 8.13 17.26 2.48
N TYR A 22 7.20 16.71 3.25
CA TYR A 22 6.32 15.63 2.85
C TYR A 22 4.89 16.12 2.75
N ARG A 23 4.20 15.65 1.72
CA ARG A 23 2.72 15.73 1.65
C ARG A 23 2.14 14.33 1.69
N TYR A 24 1.28 14.11 2.66
CA TYR A 24 0.51 12.88 2.83
C TYR A 24 -0.93 13.11 2.40
N LEU A 25 -1.44 12.19 1.61
CA LEU A 25 -2.81 12.16 1.14
C LEU A 25 -3.39 10.78 1.42
N ARG A 26 -4.46 10.72 2.20
CA ARG A 26 -5.17 9.48 2.46
C ARG A 26 -6.51 9.50 1.73
N ILE A 27 -6.73 8.54 0.86
CA ILE A 27 -8.04 8.30 0.25
C ILE A 27 -8.73 7.20 1.04
N LYS A 28 -9.84 7.53 1.72
CA LYS A 28 -10.61 6.59 2.56
C LYS A 28 -11.48 5.65 1.73
N ASN A 29 -12.04 6.17 0.64
CA ASN A 29 -12.86 5.44 -0.34
C ASN A 29 -12.97 6.27 -1.63
N PHE A 30 -13.49 5.67 -2.72
CA PHE A 30 -13.65 6.34 -4.00
C PHE A 30 -15.14 6.71 -4.22
N GLN A 31 -15.52 7.92 -3.82
CA GLN A 31 -16.84 8.53 -3.98
C GLN A 31 -16.86 9.45 -5.22
N GLU A 32 -18.04 9.95 -5.61
CA GLU A 32 -18.23 10.78 -6.81
C GLU A 32 -17.34 12.02 -6.89
N ASN A 33 -16.98 12.61 -5.75
CA ASN A 33 -16.20 13.83 -5.64
C ASN A 33 -14.73 13.62 -5.23
N THR A 34 -14.29 12.37 -5.03
CA THR A 34 -12.93 12.05 -4.54
C THR A 34 -11.83 12.68 -5.36
N THR A 35 -11.95 12.67 -6.70
CA THR A 35 -10.94 13.25 -7.57
C THR A 35 -10.88 14.78 -7.42
N GLU A 36 -12.00 15.44 -7.26
CA GLU A 36 -12.05 16.88 -7.06
C GLU A 36 -11.51 17.30 -5.70
N GLU A 37 -11.89 16.58 -4.65
CA GLU A 37 -11.31 16.76 -3.30
C GLU A 37 -9.79 16.58 -3.34
N LEU A 38 -9.32 15.53 -4.01
CA LEU A 38 -7.89 15.26 -4.14
C LEU A 38 -7.17 16.39 -4.89
N LYS A 39 -7.71 16.90 -5.99
CA LYS A 39 -7.15 18.05 -6.73
C LYS A 39 -7.01 19.29 -5.86
N ASN A 40 -8.05 19.59 -5.09
CA ASN A 40 -8.07 20.75 -4.21
C ASN A 40 -7.02 20.62 -3.09
N LYS A 41 -6.89 19.40 -2.52
CA LYS A 41 -5.93 19.10 -1.44
C LYS A 41 -4.50 18.90 -1.94
N LEU A 42 -4.31 18.46 -3.18
CA LEU A 42 -3.00 18.45 -3.82
C LEU A 42 -2.39 19.85 -3.91
N GLY A 43 -3.20 20.85 -4.28
CA GLY A 43 -2.73 22.22 -4.42
C GLY A 43 -1.54 22.36 -5.36
N ASN A 44 -0.62 23.27 -5.02
CA ASN A 44 0.66 23.42 -5.71
C ASN A 44 1.69 22.46 -5.10
N ALA A 45 2.58 21.90 -5.91
CA ALA A 45 3.68 21.09 -5.44
C ALA A 45 4.61 21.86 -4.48
N GLY A 46 4.72 23.18 -4.72
CA GLY A 46 5.47 24.09 -3.85
C GLY A 46 6.87 23.56 -3.55
N GLU A 47 7.19 23.50 -2.26
CA GLU A 47 8.45 22.98 -1.75
C GLU A 47 8.39 21.50 -1.33
N VAL A 48 7.34 20.77 -1.76
CA VAL A 48 7.15 19.35 -1.39
C VAL A 48 8.22 18.50 -2.07
N ASN A 49 8.95 17.75 -1.26
CA ASN A 49 10.01 16.86 -1.74
C ASN A 49 9.51 15.43 -1.99
N ALA A 50 8.44 15.00 -1.32
CA ALA A 50 7.83 13.70 -1.54
C ALA A 50 6.32 13.69 -1.30
N LEU A 51 5.62 12.87 -2.09
CA LEU A 51 4.18 12.63 -1.99
C LEU A 51 3.93 11.21 -1.51
N ILE A 52 3.20 11.06 -0.42
CA ILE A 52 2.77 9.77 0.12
C ILE A 52 1.25 9.64 -0.08
N LEU A 53 0.82 8.70 -0.91
CA LEU A 53 -0.58 8.36 -1.13
C LEU A 53 -0.94 7.12 -0.31
N ASP A 54 -1.78 7.28 0.70
CA ASP A 54 -2.21 6.18 1.56
C ASP A 54 -3.57 5.62 1.11
N LEU A 55 -3.55 4.36 0.67
CA LEU A 55 -4.71 3.57 0.27
C LEU A 55 -4.97 2.40 1.24
N ARG A 56 -4.30 2.38 2.39
CA ARG A 56 -4.51 1.33 3.40
C ARG A 56 -5.95 1.37 3.91
N ASN A 57 -6.54 0.19 4.08
CA ASN A 57 -7.95 0.02 4.52
C ASN A 57 -8.99 0.73 3.64
N ASN A 58 -8.63 1.06 2.40
CA ASN A 58 -9.55 1.62 1.42
C ASN A 58 -10.22 0.49 0.61
N PRO A 59 -11.52 0.20 0.81
CA PRO A 59 -12.20 -0.92 0.17
C PRO A 59 -12.49 -0.68 -1.32
N GLY A 60 -12.11 0.48 -1.85
CA GLY A 60 -12.37 0.89 -3.22
C GLY A 60 -13.56 1.84 -3.35
N GLY A 61 -14.30 1.70 -4.42
CA GLY A 61 -15.46 2.53 -4.78
C GLY A 61 -15.62 2.62 -6.29
N LEU A 62 -15.91 3.82 -6.81
CA LEU A 62 -16.24 4.04 -8.21
C LEU A 62 -15.02 3.88 -9.12
N LEU A 63 -15.15 3.04 -10.16
CA LEU A 63 -14.12 2.84 -11.18
C LEU A 63 -13.68 4.15 -11.83
N GLU A 64 -14.65 5.01 -12.16
CA GLU A 64 -14.37 6.29 -12.80
C GLU A 64 -13.46 7.16 -11.95
N GLN A 65 -13.65 7.18 -10.64
CA GLN A 65 -12.81 7.92 -9.71
C GLN A 65 -11.40 7.32 -9.63
N ALA A 66 -11.26 6.00 -9.64
CA ALA A 66 -9.93 5.36 -9.70
C ALA A 66 -9.17 5.74 -10.98
N VAL A 67 -9.87 5.76 -12.12
CA VAL A 67 -9.29 6.18 -13.41
C VAL A 67 -8.87 7.65 -13.36
N GLN A 68 -9.74 8.54 -12.87
CA GLN A 68 -9.45 9.98 -12.78
C GLN A 68 -8.33 10.28 -11.78
N VAL A 69 -8.30 9.63 -10.61
CA VAL A 69 -7.21 9.75 -9.64
C VAL A 69 -5.88 9.28 -10.24
N SER A 70 -5.87 8.16 -10.95
CA SER A 70 -4.67 7.68 -11.64
C SER A 70 -4.21 8.68 -12.71
N ASP A 71 -5.14 9.28 -13.44
CA ASP A 71 -4.86 10.28 -14.49
C ASP A 71 -4.19 11.56 -13.95
N LEU A 72 -4.40 11.91 -12.68
CA LEU A 72 -3.74 13.05 -12.04
C LEU A 72 -2.21 12.90 -11.99
N PHE A 73 -1.73 11.67 -11.91
CA PHE A 73 -0.32 11.37 -11.64
C PHE A 73 0.40 10.73 -12.83
N LEU A 74 -0.29 10.41 -13.91
CA LEU A 74 0.28 9.73 -15.07
C LEU A 74 0.43 10.67 -16.26
N GLU A 75 1.48 10.44 -17.06
CA GLU A 75 1.62 11.05 -18.35
C GLU A 75 0.48 10.62 -19.29
N SER A 76 0.16 11.46 -20.28
CA SER A 76 -0.89 11.17 -21.27
C SER A 76 -0.62 9.84 -22.02
N GLY A 77 -1.69 9.09 -22.23
CA GLY A 77 -1.65 7.84 -22.99
C GLY A 77 -1.21 6.60 -22.20
N LYS A 78 -0.78 6.73 -20.93
CA LYS A 78 -0.42 5.59 -20.08
C LYS A 78 -1.63 4.71 -19.79
N PRO A 79 -1.51 3.37 -19.83
CA PRO A 79 -2.59 2.48 -19.49
C PRO A 79 -2.90 2.55 -17.99
N ILE A 80 -4.19 2.55 -17.64
CA ILE A 80 -4.64 2.56 -16.24
C ILE A 80 -5.23 1.20 -15.85
N VAL A 81 -6.26 0.79 -16.55
CA VAL A 81 -6.99 -0.47 -16.31
C VAL A 81 -7.70 -0.89 -17.58
N SER A 82 -7.92 -2.18 -17.76
CA SER A 82 -8.86 -2.68 -18.76
C SER A 82 -9.90 -3.58 -18.11
N THR A 83 -11.07 -3.67 -18.75
CA THR A 83 -12.13 -4.60 -18.35
C THR A 83 -12.27 -5.70 -19.38
N ARG A 84 -12.53 -6.91 -18.93
CA ARG A 84 -12.74 -8.08 -19.79
C ARG A 84 -13.88 -8.93 -19.26
N GLY A 85 -14.90 -9.08 -20.07
CA GLY A 85 -16.04 -9.92 -19.75
C GLY A 85 -16.68 -10.46 -21.02
N ARG A 86 -17.77 -11.23 -20.89
CA ARG A 86 -18.44 -11.85 -22.02
C ARG A 86 -18.97 -10.83 -23.05
N ARG A 87 -19.41 -9.66 -22.58
CA ARG A 87 -20.02 -8.60 -23.41
C ARG A 87 -19.38 -7.23 -23.19
N ILE A 88 -18.35 -7.15 -22.35
CA ILE A 88 -17.64 -5.90 -22.08
C ILE A 88 -16.15 -6.05 -22.36
N SER A 89 -15.59 -5.04 -23.01
CA SER A 89 -14.15 -4.90 -23.20
C SER A 89 -13.86 -3.42 -23.33
N SER A 90 -13.23 -2.84 -22.31
CA SER A 90 -12.87 -1.42 -22.31
C SER A 90 -11.43 -1.26 -21.87
N LYS A 91 -10.76 -0.23 -22.40
CA LYS A 91 -9.38 0.13 -22.01
C LYS A 91 -9.39 1.58 -21.57
N PHE A 92 -8.94 1.82 -20.36
CA PHE A 92 -8.82 3.15 -19.80
C PHE A 92 -7.36 3.57 -19.82
N ARG A 93 -7.13 4.79 -20.31
CA ARG A 93 -5.81 5.42 -20.40
C ARG A 93 -5.87 6.82 -19.85
N SER A 94 -4.75 7.29 -19.34
CA SER A 94 -4.61 8.67 -18.90
C SER A 94 -4.80 9.65 -20.07
N LYS A 95 -5.48 10.77 -19.79
CA LYS A 95 -5.79 11.83 -20.76
C LYS A 95 -5.05 13.15 -20.49
N ARG A 96 -4.33 13.20 -19.36
CA ARG A 96 -3.65 14.40 -18.87
C ARG A 96 -4.60 15.58 -18.68
N LEU A 97 -5.74 15.33 -18.01
CA LEU A 97 -6.76 16.35 -17.75
C LEU A 97 -6.32 17.41 -16.73
N PHE A 98 -5.26 17.13 -15.96
CA PHE A 98 -4.71 18.03 -14.95
C PHE A 98 -3.29 18.49 -15.30
N ARG A 99 -2.85 19.63 -14.74
CA ARG A 99 -1.47 20.11 -14.91
C ARG A 99 -0.48 19.20 -14.18
N TYR A 100 -0.17 18.08 -14.80
CA TYR A 100 0.76 17.05 -14.32
C TYR A 100 2.16 17.60 -13.98
N SER A 101 2.58 18.70 -14.63
CA SER A 101 3.97 19.17 -14.60
C SER A 101 4.51 19.50 -13.19
N ALA A 102 3.63 19.92 -12.28
CA ALA A 102 4.07 20.30 -10.94
C ALA A 102 4.44 19.11 -10.04
N TRP A 103 3.80 17.94 -10.26
CA TRP A 103 3.98 16.75 -9.43
C TRP A 103 4.80 15.65 -10.12
N SER A 104 5.14 15.82 -11.41
CA SER A 104 5.83 14.78 -12.19
C SER A 104 7.22 14.42 -11.66
N GLU A 105 7.93 15.42 -11.16
CA GLU A 105 9.30 15.26 -10.65
C GLU A 105 9.33 14.89 -9.15
N VAL A 106 8.21 15.07 -8.44
CA VAL A 106 8.14 14.74 -7.02
C VAL A 106 8.06 13.23 -6.85
N PRO A 107 8.97 12.59 -6.11
CA PRO A 107 8.88 11.19 -5.75
C PRO A 107 7.53 10.86 -5.13
N MET A 108 6.93 9.76 -5.59
CA MET A 108 5.63 9.33 -5.10
C MET A 108 5.70 7.92 -4.53
N LEU A 109 5.15 7.75 -3.33
CA LEU A 109 5.05 6.48 -2.63
C LEU A 109 3.59 6.16 -2.39
N VAL A 110 3.20 4.91 -2.58
CA VAL A 110 1.82 4.43 -2.34
C VAL A 110 1.83 3.40 -1.23
N LEU A 111 1.05 3.64 -0.19
CA LEU A 111 0.90 2.71 0.92
C LEU A 111 -0.34 1.85 0.74
N VAL A 112 -0.17 0.54 0.85
CA VAL A 112 -1.25 -0.43 0.71
C VAL A 112 -1.19 -1.51 1.78
N ASN A 113 -2.34 -2.13 2.06
CA ASN A 113 -2.43 -3.30 2.93
C ASN A 113 -3.52 -4.26 2.43
N ARG A 114 -3.78 -5.31 3.21
CA ARG A 114 -4.82 -6.30 2.90
C ARG A 114 -6.24 -5.72 2.82
N GLY A 115 -6.47 -4.53 3.39
CA GLY A 115 -7.74 -3.80 3.29
C GLY A 115 -7.87 -2.93 2.04
N SER A 116 -6.79 -2.78 1.24
CA SER A 116 -6.83 -2.07 -0.04
C SER A 116 -7.46 -2.96 -1.11
N ALA A 117 -8.61 -2.54 -1.67
CA ALA A 117 -9.39 -3.39 -2.58
C ALA A 117 -9.97 -2.63 -3.78
N SER A 118 -10.27 -3.32 -4.88
CA SER A 118 -11.03 -2.82 -6.04
C SER A 118 -10.42 -1.55 -6.66
N ALA A 119 -11.07 -0.38 -6.56
CA ALA A 119 -10.58 0.90 -7.07
C ALA A 119 -9.18 1.26 -6.54
N SER A 120 -8.87 0.92 -5.28
CA SER A 120 -7.53 1.10 -4.70
C SER A 120 -6.49 0.25 -5.42
N GLU A 121 -6.85 -0.98 -5.81
CA GLU A 121 -5.96 -1.87 -6.55
C GLU A 121 -5.72 -1.39 -7.97
N ILE A 122 -6.73 -0.79 -8.59
CA ILE A 122 -6.61 -0.14 -9.91
C ILE A 122 -5.61 1.00 -9.86
N VAL A 123 -5.75 1.93 -8.88
CA VAL A 123 -4.82 3.06 -8.71
C VAL A 123 -3.41 2.56 -8.41
N THR A 124 -3.28 1.59 -7.51
CA THR A 124 -1.99 1.00 -7.13
C THR A 124 -1.28 0.40 -8.34
N ALA A 125 -1.96 -0.48 -9.10
CA ALA A 125 -1.40 -1.11 -10.29
C ALA A 125 -1.04 -0.08 -11.38
N ALA A 126 -1.91 0.92 -11.59
CA ALA A 126 -1.69 1.97 -12.57
C ALA A 126 -0.41 2.77 -12.26
N LEU A 127 -0.22 3.18 -11.01
CA LEU A 127 0.95 3.96 -10.60
C LEU A 127 2.23 3.12 -10.56
N GLN A 128 2.15 1.88 -10.06
CA GLN A 128 3.28 0.96 -9.97
C GLN A 128 3.81 0.55 -11.35
N GLN A 129 2.93 0.01 -12.20
CA GLN A 129 3.33 -0.58 -13.48
C GLN A 129 3.72 0.46 -14.53
N ASN A 130 3.24 1.71 -14.38
CA ASN A 130 3.76 2.85 -15.17
C ASN A 130 5.02 3.47 -14.53
N ARG A 131 5.57 2.90 -13.45
CA ARG A 131 6.77 3.39 -12.73
C ARG A 131 6.64 4.82 -12.23
N ARG A 132 5.42 5.24 -11.92
CA ARG A 132 5.16 6.57 -11.35
C ARG A 132 5.39 6.60 -9.84
N ALA A 133 5.10 5.51 -9.16
CA ALA A 133 5.22 5.42 -7.72
C ALA A 133 5.90 4.12 -7.28
N LEU A 134 6.52 4.16 -6.12
CA LEU A 134 6.99 3.01 -5.37
C LEU A 134 5.86 2.55 -4.43
N VAL A 135 5.46 1.29 -4.53
CA VAL A 135 4.42 0.72 -3.68
C VAL A 135 5.02 0.01 -2.47
N ILE A 136 4.58 0.38 -1.28
CA ILE A 136 5.08 -0.13 0.00
C ILE A 136 3.91 -0.70 0.80
N GLY A 137 4.11 -1.83 1.43
CA GLY A 137 3.13 -2.37 2.37
C GLY A 137 2.89 -3.85 2.24
N GLN A 138 1.64 -4.26 2.30
CA GLN A 138 1.23 -5.67 2.20
C GLN A 138 0.47 -5.90 0.89
N LYS A 139 0.46 -7.16 0.42
CA LYS A 139 -0.35 -7.57 -0.73
C LYS A 139 -1.80 -7.14 -0.54
N THR A 140 -2.39 -6.53 -1.57
CA THR A 140 -3.78 -6.05 -1.54
C THR A 140 -4.79 -7.19 -1.56
N PHE A 141 -6.07 -6.87 -1.42
CA PHE A 141 -7.14 -7.85 -1.21
C PHE A 141 -7.34 -8.81 -2.40
N GLY A 142 -7.31 -8.31 -3.62
CA GLY A 142 -7.60 -9.10 -4.82
C GLY A 142 -9.07 -9.08 -5.24
N LYS A 143 -9.74 -7.92 -5.18
CA LYS A 143 -11.11 -7.75 -5.68
C LYS A 143 -11.09 -7.15 -7.08
N GLY A 144 -11.03 -8.03 -8.09
CA GLY A 144 -10.90 -7.66 -9.50
C GLY A 144 -12.17 -7.78 -10.33
N THR A 145 -13.36 -7.94 -9.74
CA THR A 145 -14.60 -8.13 -10.49
C THR A 145 -15.32 -6.83 -10.82
N VAL A 146 -15.81 -6.72 -12.08
CA VAL A 146 -16.69 -5.64 -12.54
C VAL A 146 -18.13 -6.01 -12.22
N GLN A 147 -18.79 -5.18 -11.42
CA GLN A 147 -20.18 -5.38 -11.02
C GLN A 147 -21.10 -4.35 -11.69
N SER A 148 -22.23 -4.82 -12.21
CA SER A 148 -23.30 -3.97 -12.72
C SER A 148 -24.51 -4.08 -11.80
N LEU A 149 -25.13 -2.95 -11.52
CA LEU A 149 -26.40 -2.88 -10.80
C LEU A 149 -27.51 -2.60 -11.83
N ALA A 150 -28.48 -3.48 -11.92
CA ALA A 150 -29.66 -3.31 -12.74
C ALA A 150 -30.88 -3.16 -11.83
N GLU A 151 -31.65 -2.09 -12.02
CA GLU A 151 -32.93 -1.90 -11.36
C GLU A 151 -34.00 -2.71 -12.09
N LEU A 152 -34.75 -3.51 -11.36
CA LEU A 152 -35.87 -4.32 -11.91
C LEU A 152 -37.17 -3.53 -11.85
N LYS A 153 -38.17 -3.96 -12.62
CA LYS A 153 -39.46 -3.27 -12.75
C LYS A 153 -40.25 -3.13 -11.45
N ASP A 154 -39.96 -3.97 -10.48
CA ASP A 154 -40.58 -3.96 -9.14
C ASP A 154 -39.81 -3.06 -8.14
N GLY A 155 -38.78 -2.34 -8.60
CA GLY A 155 -37.92 -1.46 -7.76
C GLY A 155 -36.82 -2.22 -7.03
N SER A 156 -36.70 -3.54 -7.20
CA SER A 156 -35.59 -4.30 -6.64
C SER A 156 -34.30 -4.13 -7.46
N GLY A 157 -33.14 -4.26 -6.82
CA GLY A 157 -31.83 -4.15 -7.47
C GLY A 157 -31.19 -5.52 -7.69
N LEU A 158 -30.74 -5.78 -8.92
CA LEU A 158 -29.98 -6.97 -9.26
C LEU A 158 -28.50 -6.60 -9.47
N LYS A 159 -27.61 -7.15 -8.64
CA LYS A 159 -26.17 -6.96 -8.75
C LYS A 159 -25.53 -8.16 -9.42
N LEU A 160 -24.92 -7.95 -10.59
CA LEU A 160 -24.31 -9.01 -11.41
C LEU A 160 -22.83 -8.72 -11.63
N THR A 161 -21.99 -9.74 -11.54
CA THR A 161 -20.62 -9.70 -12.05
C THR A 161 -20.67 -9.89 -13.57
N ILE A 162 -20.15 -8.90 -14.31
CA ILE A 162 -20.20 -8.85 -15.77
C ILE A 162 -18.82 -8.97 -16.43
N GLY A 163 -17.74 -8.95 -15.64
CA GLY A 163 -16.37 -9.08 -16.11
C GLY A 163 -15.35 -8.86 -15.01
N ASP A 164 -14.10 -8.78 -15.40
CA ASP A 164 -12.97 -8.62 -14.50
C ASP A 164 -12.12 -7.43 -14.91
N TYR A 165 -11.39 -6.88 -13.92
CA TYR A 165 -10.37 -5.86 -14.12
C TYR A 165 -9.01 -6.51 -14.39
N LEU A 166 -8.30 -5.94 -15.36
CA LEU A 166 -6.93 -6.28 -15.68
C LEU A 166 -6.04 -5.06 -15.44
N THR A 167 -4.87 -5.30 -14.88
CA THR A 167 -3.83 -4.28 -14.67
C THR A 167 -3.33 -3.70 -16.00
N PRO A 168 -2.51 -2.63 -15.99
CA PRO A 168 -1.84 -2.12 -17.20
C PRO A 168 -1.06 -3.19 -17.98
N SER A 169 -0.43 -4.15 -17.28
CA SER A 169 0.30 -5.29 -17.90
C SER A 169 -0.62 -6.40 -18.43
N GLY A 170 -1.92 -6.34 -18.15
CA GLY A 170 -2.90 -7.33 -18.57
C GLY A 170 -3.09 -8.50 -17.58
N GLU A 171 -2.59 -8.39 -16.38
CA GLU A 171 -2.75 -9.38 -15.32
C GLU A 171 -4.10 -9.24 -14.61
N TRP A 172 -4.65 -10.35 -14.13
CA TRP A 172 -5.89 -10.36 -13.38
C TRP A 172 -5.68 -9.81 -11.97
N ILE A 173 -6.57 -8.91 -11.52
CA ILE A 173 -6.58 -8.42 -10.14
C ILE A 173 -7.31 -9.42 -9.23
N ASN A 174 -8.35 -10.06 -9.75
CA ASN A 174 -9.20 -10.94 -8.96
C ASN A 174 -8.41 -12.11 -8.38
N ASP A 175 -8.58 -12.35 -7.06
CA ASP A 175 -7.90 -13.37 -6.24
C ASP A 175 -6.36 -13.24 -6.21
N THR A 176 -5.79 -12.41 -7.09
CA THR A 176 -4.33 -12.19 -7.18
C THR A 176 -3.88 -11.01 -6.33
N GLY A 177 -4.64 -9.90 -6.34
CA GLY A 177 -4.24 -8.64 -5.70
C GLY A 177 -2.99 -8.02 -6.34
N ILE A 178 -2.56 -6.90 -5.78
CA ILE A 178 -1.35 -6.20 -6.20
C ILE A 178 -0.26 -6.43 -5.16
N MET A 179 0.89 -6.92 -5.61
CA MET A 179 2.06 -7.12 -4.77
C MET A 179 2.87 -5.82 -4.70
N PRO A 180 3.14 -5.28 -3.51
CA PRO A 180 3.99 -4.11 -3.36
C PRO A 180 5.43 -4.33 -3.86
N ASP A 181 6.13 -3.26 -4.20
CA ASP A 181 7.56 -3.30 -4.51
C ASP A 181 8.39 -3.61 -3.25
N VAL A 182 7.98 -3.03 -2.11
CA VAL A 182 8.54 -3.30 -0.78
C VAL A 182 7.45 -3.93 0.09
N VAL A 183 7.62 -5.20 0.42
CA VAL A 183 6.64 -5.96 1.20
C VAL A 183 6.97 -5.88 2.68
N LEU A 184 6.16 -5.16 3.44
CA LEU A 184 6.28 -5.06 4.88
C LEU A 184 5.68 -6.31 5.55
N GLN A 185 6.53 -7.03 6.28
CA GLN A 185 6.18 -8.28 6.93
C GLN A 185 6.18 -8.09 8.45
N PRO A 186 5.01 -8.03 9.11
CA PRO A 186 4.95 -7.89 10.54
C PRO A 186 5.49 -9.16 11.23
N VAL A 187 6.34 -8.96 12.22
CA VAL A 187 6.83 -9.97 13.15
C VAL A 187 6.18 -9.70 14.49
N ILE A 188 5.36 -10.62 14.96
CA ILE A 188 4.63 -10.51 16.22
C ILE A 188 5.32 -11.41 17.24
N ILE A 189 5.68 -10.85 18.39
CA ILE A 189 6.32 -11.57 19.49
C ILE A 189 5.37 -11.51 20.70
N HIS A 190 4.77 -12.64 21.07
CA HIS A 190 3.97 -12.79 22.28
C HIS A 190 4.73 -13.61 23.31
N GLU A 191 4.43 -13.42 24.60
CA GLU A 191 5.07 -14.16 25.72
C GLU A 191 4.99 -15.70 25.58
N LYS A 192 4.06 -16.23 24.79
CA LYS A 192 3.83 -17.68 24.60
C LYS A 192 3.73 -18.14 23.17
N ARG A 193 3.78 -17.26 22.20
CA ARG A 193 3.67 -17.60 20.76
C ARG A 193 4.43 -16.60 19.91
N TYR A 194 5.26 -17.10 19.01
CA TYR A 194 5.97 -16.29 18.02
C TYR A 194 5.37 -16.55 16.65
N ARG A 195 4.87 -15.52 15.97
CA ARG A 195 4.49 -15.59 14.55
C ARG A 195 5.56 -14.90 13.72
N LEU A 196 6.41 -15.69 13.13
CA LEU A 196 7.33 -15.26 12.09
C LEU A 196 6.65 -15.52 10.75
N PHE A 197 6.37 -14.47 9.99
CA PHE A 197 5.91 -14.66 8.62
C PHE A 197 7.11 -15.08 7.77
N PRO A 198 6.97 -16.13 6.92
CA PRO A 198 8.08 -16.60 6.14
C PRO A 198 8.57 -15.48 5.23
N LEU A 199 9.86 -15.24 5.27
CA LEU A 199 10.54 -14.53 4.20
C LEU A 199 10.28 -15.36 2.93
N THR A 200 9.60 -14.77 1.95
CA THR A 200 9.39 -15.42 0.66
C THR A 200 10.74 -15.89 0.13
N GLU A 201 10.85 -17.20 -0.13
CA GLU A 201 12.04 -17.79 -0.68
C GLU A 201 12.43 -17.09 -1.99
N LYS A 202 13.72 -16.73 -2.11
CA LYS A 202 14.38 -16.22 -3.30
C LYS A 202 13.58 -15.19 -4.08
N THR A 203 13.69 -13.95 -3.69
CA THR A 203 13.39 -12.85 -4.60
C THR A 203 14.43 -12.86 -5.72
N ASP A 204 13.98 -13.17 -6.92
CA ASP A 204 14.68 -12.78 -8.14
C ASP A 204 15.03 -11.29 -8.03
N SER A 205 16.15 -10.87 -8.57
CA SER A 205 16.64 -9.48 -8.47
C SER A 205 15.63 -8.42 -8.93
N SER A 206 14.56 -8.82 -9.61
CA SER A 206 13.45 -8.01 -10.11
C SER A 206 12.17 -8.11 -9.29
N GLY A 207 12.08 -9.03 -8.32
CA GLY A 207 10.89 -9.28 -7.51
C GLY A 207 10.69 -8.30 -6.34
N PRO A 208 9.57 -8.46 -5.58
CA PRO A 208 9.27 -7.67 -4.39
C PRO A 208 10.36 -7.83 -3.33
N ILE A 209 10.69 -6.75 -2.63
CA ILE A 209 11.73 -6.76 -1.60
C ILE A 209 11.07 -6.92 -0.23
N PRO A 210 11.28 -8.03 0.50
CA PRO A 210 10.70 -8.23 1.82
C PRO A 210 11.45 -7.40 2.87
N LEU A 211 10.69 -6.74 3.74
CA LEU A 211 11.20 -5.99 4.89
C LEU A 211 10.43 -6.42 6.14
N PRO A 212 11.01 -7.27 7.00
CA PRO A 212 10.41 -7.63 8.29
C PRO A 212 10.44 -6.43 9.23
N PHE A 213 9.42 -6.31 10.08
CA PHE A 213 9.38 -5.29 11.13
C PHE A 213 8.68 -5.83 12.37
N LEU A 214 9.11 -5.37 13.53
CA LEU A 214 8.49 -5.70 14.80
C LEU A 214 7.12 -5.01 14.89
N TYR A 215 6.07 -5.81 15.05
CA TYR A 215 4.71 -5.34 15.23
C TYR A 215 4.24 -5.63 16.65
N ASP A 216 3.85 -4.59 17.36
CA ASP A 216 3.30 -4.69 18.71
C ASP A 216 1.77 -4.54 18.63
N GLU A 217 1.03 -5.64 18.83
CA GLU A 217 -0.43 -5.65 18.67
C GLU A 217 -1.11 -4.64 19.59
N GLU A 218 -0.68 -4.52 20.84
CA GLU A 218 -1.35 -3.63 21.82
C GLU A 218 -1.14 -2.15 21.48
N THR A 219 0.10 -1.77 21.15
CA THR A 219 0.42 -0.38 20.81
C THR A 219 -0.08 0.01 19.42
N ASP A 220 -0.12 -0.93 18.47
CA ASP A 220 -0.54 -0.65 17.10
C ASP A 220 -2.07 -0.64 16.94
N GLU A 221 -2.82 -1.41 17.74
CA GLU A 221 -4.29 -1.25 17.83
C GLU A 221 -4.69 0.11 18.43
N GLU A 222 -3.98 0.58 19.47
CA GLU A 222 -4.17 1.93 19.99
C GLU A 222 -3.80 3.01 18.96
N ARG A 223 -2.73 2.80 18.17
CA ARG A 223 -2.31 3.71 17.09
C ARG A 223 -3.33 3.75 15.96
N ILE A 224 -3.89 2.60 15.57
CA ILE A 224 -4.95 2.52 14.54
C ILE A 224 -6.22 3.21 15.05
N SER A 225 -6.58 3.05 16.32
CA SER A 225 -7.72 3.74 16.93
C SER A 225 -7.49 5.26 17.00
N LYS A 226 -6.27 5.70 17.29
CA LYS A 226 -5.84 7.12 17.28
C LYS A 226 -5.56 7.67 15.88
N ALA A 227 -5.45 6.83 14.85
CA ALA A 227 -5.26 7.26 13.44
C ALA A 227 -6.48 7.97 12.84
N ASN A 228 -7.59 8.05 13.58
CA ASN A 228 -8.67 8.99 13.28
C ASN A 228 -8.28 10.45 13.59
N ASP A 229 -7.24 10.65 14.41
CA ASP A 229 -6.62 11.94 14.69
C ASP A 229 -5.36 12.07 13.82
N LEU A 230 -5.55 12.55 12.60
CA LEU A 230 -4.49 12.70 11.62
C LEU A 230 -3.59 13.88 12.04
N ASN A 231 -2.50 13.58 12.71
CA ASN A 231 -1.47 14.55 13.06
C ASN A 231 -0.08 13.99 12.77
N SER A 232 0.90 14.89 12.63
CA SER A 232 2.27 14.53 12.26
C SER A 232 2.95 13.65 13.30
N GLU A 233 2.61 13.78 14.58
CA GLU A 233 3.19 12.97 15.65
C GLU A 233 2.71 11.50 15.57
N ASN A 234 1.43 11.28 15.30
CA ASN A 234 0.88 9.94 15.13
C ASN A 234 1.40 9.27 13.86
N LEU A 235 1.54 10.01 12.74
CA LEU A 235 2.11 9.48 11.51
C LEU A 235 3.56 9.05 11.68
N ARG A 236 4.38 9.78 12.44
CA ARG A 236 5.79 9.41 12.71
C ARG A 236 5.94 8.13 13.53
N LYS A 237 4.90 7.68 14.22
CA LYS A 237 4.89 6.40 14.94
C LYS A 237 4.51 5.23 14.01
N ASP A 238 4.02 5.50 12.81
CA ASP A 238 3.63 4.49 11.83
C ASP A 238 4.85 3.99 11.05
N TYR A 239 5.16 2.71 11.18
CA TYR A 239 6.31 2.11 10.52
C TYR A 239 6.25 2.19 8.99
N PHE A 240 5.06 2.13 8.40
CA PHE A 240 4.89 2.29 6.95
C PHE A 240 5.32 3.69 6.49
N ILE A 241 4.96 4.71 7.28
CA ILE A 241 5.35 6.10 7.02
C ILE A 241 6.86 6.26 7.17
N ASN A 242 7.45 5.71 8.23
CA ASN A 242 8.90 5.79 8.45
C ASN A 242 9.69 5.16 7.30
N VAL A 243 9.25 4.00 6.80
CA VAL A 243 9.85 3.38 5.61
C VAL A 243 9.65 4.25 4.37
N ALA A 244 8.48 4.86 4.21
CA ALA A 244 8.22 5.75 3.09
C ALA A 244 9.11 6.99 3.12
N GLU A 245 9.29 7.64 4.27
CA GLU A 245 10.21 8.78 4.44
C GLU A 245 11.63 8.42 4.06
N GLU A 246 12.14 7.31 4.58
CA GLU A 246 13.50 6.83 4.33
C GLU A 246 13.75 6.50 2.84
N LEU A 247 12.76 5.96 2.16
CA LEU A 247 12.87 5.65 0.73
C LEU A 247 12.65 6.89 -0.15
N ALA A 248 11.80 7.82 0.28
CA ALA A 248 11.57 9.07 -0.42
C ALA A 248 12.87 9.90 -0.57
N THR A 249 13.66 9.99 0.48
CA THR A 249 14.95 10.72 0.44
C THR A 249 15.91 10.14 -0.59
N VAL A 250 15.96 8.82 -0.74
CA VAL A 250 16.78 8.14 -1.76
C VAL A 250 16.25 8.44 -3.16
N LEU A 251 14.92 8.39 -3.33
CA LEU A 251 14.31 8.66 -4.63
C LEU A 251 14.46 10.11 -5.06
N TRP A 252 14.41 11.06 -4.13
CA TRP A 252 14.63 12.47 -4.40
C TRP A 252 16.05 12.74 -4.91
N GLN A 253 17.06 12.12 -4.29
CA GLN A 253 18.45 12.31 -4.65
C GLN A 253 18.83 11.66 -5.99
N LYS A 254 18.21 10.53 -6.35
CA LYS A 254 18.64 9.67 -7.47
C LYS A 254 17.60 9.49 -8.57
N GLY A 255 16.44 10.14 -8.44
CA GLY A 255 15.31 9.99 -9.37
C GLY A 255 14.58 8.66 -9.22
N LEU A 256 13.40 8.57 -9.87
CA LEU A 256 12.53 7.39 -9.83
C LEU A 256 13.13 6.12 -10.46
N SER A 257 14.23 6.25 -11.21
CA SER A 257 14.99 5.12 -11.76
C SER A 257 15.88 4.40 -10.75
N GLY A 258 15.95 4.91 -9.51
CA GLY A 258 16.88 4.47 -8.46
C GLY A 258 16.48 3.17 -7.73
N ARG A 259 15.82 2.19 -8.37
CA ARG A 259 15.50 0.89 -7.72
C ARG A 259 16.72 0.19 -7.11
N GLU A 260 17.89 0.27 -7.76
CA GLU A 260 19.13 -0.26 -7.19
C GLU A 260 19.58 0.49 -5.92
N SER A 261 19.37 1.81 -5.90
CA SER A 261 19.72 2.64 -4.74
C SER A 261 18.82 2.38 -3.53
N ILE A 262 17.56 2.01 -3.77
CA ILE A 262 16.60 1.63 -2.74
C ILE A 262 17.04 0.32 -2.06
N LYS A 263 17.62 -0.64 -2.77
CA LYS A 263 18.08 -1.91 -2.20
C LYS A 263 19.07 -1.70 -1.04
N GLY A 264 20.05 -0.83 -1.22
CA GLY A 264 21.01 -0.53 -0.16
C GLY A 264 20.35 0.05 1.09
N LYS A 265 19.36 0.94 0.91
CA LYS A 265 18.61 1.52 2.03
C LYS A 265 17.74 0.47 2.72
N ILE A 266 17.07 -0.40 1.96
CA ILE A 266 16.26 -1.48 2.52
C ILE A 266 17.12 -2.49 3.29
N GLU A 267 18.32 -2.83 2.82
CA GLU A 267 19.22 -3.70 3.57
C GLU A 267 19.66 -3.06 4.91
N SER A 268 19.87 -1.75 4.94
CA SER A 268 20.12 -1.03 6.20
C SER A 268 18.90 -1.08 7.13
N LEU A 269 17.70 -0.84 6.62
CA LEU A 269 16.45 -0.95 7.40
C LEU A 269 16.21 -2.37 7.93
N LYS A 270 16.48 -3.40 7.11
CA LYS A 270 16.41 -4.81 7.54
C LYS A 270 17.33 -5.08 8.72
N LYS A 271 18.58 -4.63 8.62
CA LYS A 271 19.56 -4.84 9.69
C LYS A 271 19.07 -4.22 10.99
N ASN A 272 18.61 -2.97 10.96
CA ASN A 272 18.06 -2.31 12.14
C ASN A 272 16.87 -3.04 12.73
N GLN A 273 15.95 -3.52 11.88
CA GLN A 273 14.79 -4.28 12.34
C GLN A 273 15.18 -5.65 12.90
N GLN A 274 16.13 -6.34 12.29
CA GLN A 274 16.67 -7.59 12.83
C GLN A 274 17.26 -7.43 14.22
N GLU A 275 18.02 -6.37 14.45
CA GLU A 275 18.58 -6.06 15.77
C GLU A 275 17.48 -5.81 16.81
N GLN A 276 16.41 -5.08 16.46
CA GLN A 276 15.25 -4.87 17.33
C GLN A 276 14.50 -6.16 17.64
N ILE A 277 14.25 -6.99 16.61
CA ILE A 277 13.58 -8.29 16.75
C ILE A 277 14.40 -9.22 17.66
N ILE A 278 15.71 -9.30 17.47
CA ILE A 278 16.63 -10.12 18.28
C ILE A 278 16.64 -9.63 19.74
N SER A 279 16.73 -8.30 19.95
CA SER A 279 16.66 -7.71 21.29
C SER A 279 15.36 -8.09 21.99
N ARG A 280 14.24 -7.94 21.32
CA ARG A 280 12.91 -8.28 21.88
C ARG A 280 12.76 -9.78 22.18
N LEU A 281 13.29 -10.65 21.30
CA LEU A 281 13.31 -12.10 21.54
C LEU A 281 14.16 -12.44 22.76
N SER A 282 15.32 -11.80 22.94
CA SER A 282 16.20 -12.00 24.09
C SER A 282 15.54 -11.59 25.42
N GLU A 283 14.74 -10.52 25.42
CA GLU A 283 13.95 -10.11 26.58
C GLU A 283 12.95 -11.20 27.03
N HIS A 284 12.49 -12.01 26.07
CA HIS A 284 11.61 -13.17 26.32
C HIS A 284 12.38 -14.49 26.48
N GLY A 285 13.69 -14.45 26.67
CA GLY A 285 14.52 -15.61 26.93
C GLY A 285 14.83 -16.47 25.67
N VAL A 286 14.64 -15.92 24.48
CA VAL A 286 14.94 -16.60 23.21
C VAL A 286 16.30 -16.19 22.72
N ASP A 287 17.27 -17.11 22.70
CA ASP A 287 18.56 -16.90 22.06
C ASP A 287 18.50 -17.26 20.58
N TRP A 288 18.35 -16.26 19.72
CA TRP A 288 18.30 -16.42 18.26
C TRP A 288 19.66 -16.82 17.66
N GLY A 289 20.76 -16.66 18.39
CA GLY A 289 22.14 -16.92 17.91
C GLY A 289 22.47 -18.38 17.74
N MET A 290 21.81 -19.29 18.45
CA MET A 290 22.20 -20.72 18.47
C MET A 290 21.39 -21.67 17.60
N GLN A 291 20.19 -21.36 17.16
CA GLN A 291 19.34 -22.34 16.45
C GLN A 291 18.44 -21.81 15.35
N ALA A 292 18.92 -20.94 14.49
CA ALA A 292 18.25 -20.66 13.22
C ALA A 292 18.45 -21.84 12.21
N LYS A 293 18.13 -23.06 12.56
CA LYS A 293 17.86 -24.11 11.60
C LYS A 293 16.44 -23.92 11.09
N VAL A 294 16.32 -23.24 9.94
CA VAL A 294 15.09 -23.21 9.18
C VAL A 294 14.65 -24.63 8.87
N LEU A 295 13.66 -25.11 9.60
CA LEU A 295 12.96 -26.32 9.23
C LEU A 295 12.22 -26.03 7.92
N LYS A 296 12.58 -26.71 6.85
CA LYS A 296 11.85 -26.72 5.59
C LYS A 296 10.42 -27.17 5.86
N ALA A 297 9.48 -26.26 5.84
CA ALA A 297 8.07 -26.57 5.97
C ALA A 297 7.53 -27.09 4.63
N GLY A 298 6.82 -28.21 4.69
CA GLY A 298 5.98 -28.69 3.61
C GLY A 298 4.82 -27.72 3.31
N THR A 299 4.21 -27.88 2.16
CA THR A 299 3.12 -27.09 1.58
C THR A 299 1.95 -26.84 2.57
N GLY A 300 1.95 -25.71 3.24
CA GLY A 300 0.96 -25.23 4.20
C GLY A 300 1.56 -24.05 4.94
N HIS A 301 0.75 -23.06 5.30
CA HIS A 301 1.22 -21.86 6.01
C HIS A 301 2.22 -22.24 7.12
N PRO A 302 3.48 -21.79 7.08
CA PRO A 302 4.45 -22.15 8.10
C PRO A 302 4.15 -21.39 9.39
N GLU A 303 3.48 -22.05 10.31
CA GLU A 303 3.57 -21.69 11.72
C GLU A 303 4.87 -22.32 12.24
N ILE A 304 5.86 -21.52 12.59
CA ILE A 304 6.99 -21.99 13.36
C ILE A 304 6.49 -22.10 14.79
N GLN A 305 6.07 -23.30 15.19
CA GLN A 305 5.86 -23.61 16.61
C GLN A 305 7.23 -23.86 17.23
N VAL A 306 7.67 -22.96 18.07
CA VAL A 306 8.78 -23.22 18.98
C VAL A 306 8.21 -23.94 20.19
N SER A 307 8.39 -25.25 20.26
CA SER A 307 8.07 -26.01 21.49
C SER A 307 9.27 -25.95 22.44
N TRP A 308 9.03 -25.50 23.65
CA TRP A 308 10.00 -25.56 24.72
C TRP A 308 9.98 -26.95 25.34
N SER A 309 11.10 -27.66 25.33
CA SER A 309 11.30 -28.75 26.29
C SER A 309 11.77 -28.13 27.60
N ASN A 310 10.94 -28.20 28.62
CA ASN A 310 11.34 -28.00 30.00
C ASN A 310 12.18 -29.23 30.42
N ASP A 311 13.42 -29.30 30.01
CA ASP A 311 14.36 -30.25 30.57
C ASP A 311 15.51 -29.49 31.22
N GLY A 312 15.44 -29.42 32.55
CA GLY A 312 16.51 -29.09 33.48
C GLY A 312 16.46 -27.69 34.07
#